data_9e9ae342d41a4c97904ade80e46e50ad
#
_entry.id   9e9ae342d41a4c97904ade80e46e50ad
#
_cell.length_a   1.000
_cell.length_b   1.000
_cell.length_c   1.000
_cell.angle_alpha   90.00
_cell.angle_beta   90.00
_cell.angle_gamma   90.00
#
_symmetry.space_group_name_H-M   'P 1'
#
loop_
_entity.id
_entity.type
_entity.pdbx_description
1 polymer ?
#
loop_
_entity_poly.entity_id
_entity_poly.type
_entity_poly.pdbx_seq_one_letter_code
_entity_poly.pdbx_strand_id
1 'polypeptide(L)'
;MKTHRLARVAEIVREVAASTILFELKDPRVKNVTVTRAEVSADLQHAKVYVSIMGSEKEQQLTMHGLRSAAGFVQTKVAGRLTTRFVPHLTFILDEGVKKSIEISRLIREAQEQSEADAAARAAAEGAAADAHETADRPDAADGPANPTG
;
A
#
# COMPACT_ATOMS: atom_id res chain seq x y z
N MET A 1 19.03 -11.73 -22.79
CA MET A 1 20.02 -10.74 -22.52
C MET A 1 19.47 -9.42 -22.13
N LYS A 2 18.53 -8.89 -22.90
CA LYS A 2 17.92 -7.63 -22.52
C LYS A 2 17.26 -7.68 -21.16
N THR A 3 16.65 -8.80 -20.82
CA THR A 3 15.97 -8.95 -19.54
C THR A 3 16.92 -8.81 -18.36
N HIS A 4 18.10 -9.41 -18.46
CA HIS A 4 19.09 -9.29 -17.40
C HIS A 4 19.59 -7.85 -17.26
N ARG A 5 19.78 -7.18 -18.37
CA ARG A 5 20.25 -5.82 -18.37
C ARG A 5 19.22 -4.90 -17.73
N LEU A 6 17.96 -5.08 -18.09
CA LEU A 6 16.87 -4.27 -17.51
C LEU A 6 16.75 -4.53 -16.01
N ALA A 7 16.82 -5.78 -15.60
CA ALA A 7 16.74 -6.13 -14.19
C ALA A 7 17.90 -5.53 -13.40
N ARG A 8 19.10 -5.50 -14.00
CA ARG A 8 20.25 -4.93 -13.33
C ARG A 8 20.12 -3.42 -13.18
N VAL A 9 19.67 -2.76 -14.24
CA VAL A 9 19.45 -1.31 -14.18
C VAL A 9 18.37 -0.99 -13.17
N ALA A 10 17.28 -1.75 -13.17
CA ALA A 10 16.20 -1.56 -12.21
C ALA A 10 16.70 -1.71 -10.77
N GLU A 11 17.56 -2.69 -10.53
CA GLU A 11 18.12 -2.90 -9.19
C GLU A 11 19.02 -1.73 -8.77
N ILE A 12 19.83 -1.21 -9.67
CA ILE A 12 20.66 -0.04 -9.40
C ILE A 12 19.77 1.17 -9.09
N VAL A 13 18.71 1.36 -9.88
CA VAL A 13 17.78 2.47 -9.65
C VAL A 13 17.14 2.33 -8.27
N ARG A 14 16.71 1.13 -7.91
CA ARG A 14 16.10 0.86 -6.62
C ARG A 14 17.08 1.17 -5.47
N GLU A 15 18.30 0.67 -5.57
CA GLU A 15 19.31 0.87 -4.54
C GLU A 15 19.68 2.34 -4.37
N VAL A 16 19.92 3.03 -5.47
CA VAL A 16 20.29 4.43 -5.42
C VAL A 16 19.14 5.29 -4.91
N ALA A 17 17.94 5.02 -5.37
CA ALA A 17 16.77 5.75 -4.90
C ALA A 17 16.57 5.56 -3.40
N ALA A 18 16.66 4.31 -2.92
CA ALA A 18 16.52 4.01 -1.51
C ALA A 18 17.58 4.72 -0.67
N SER A 19 18.81 4.64 -1.09
CA SER A 19 19.92 5.25 -0.38
C SER A 19 19.83 6.78 -0.37
N THR A 20 19.47 7.36 -1.50
CA THR A 20 19.36 8.81 -1.62
C THR A 20 18.24 9.35 -0.75
N ILE A 21 17.09 8.68 -0.78
CA ILE A 21 15.95 9.11 0.02
C ILE A 21 16.26 8.97 1.51
N LEU A 22 16.92 7.89 1.87
CA LEU A 22 17.17 7.61 3.27
C LEU A 22 18.27 8.47 3.87
N PHE A 23 19.33 8.70 3.14
CA PHE A 23 20.52 9.35 3.70
C PHE A 23 20.83 10.73 3.17
N GLU A 24 20.41 11.06 1.98
CA GLU A 24 20.82 12.33 1.37
C GLU A 24 19.71 13.35 1.19
N LEU A 25 18.47 12.91 1.19
CA LEU A 25 17.38 13.82 0.96
C LEU A 25 17.03 14.53 2.26
N LYS A 26 17.04 15.85 2.22
CA LYS A 26 16.81 16.67 3.40
C LYS A 26 15.45 17.38 3.41
N ASP A 27 14.51 16.87 2.67
CA ASP A 27 13.18 17.46 2.62
C ASP A 27 12.38 16.98 3.82
N PRO A 28 11.90 17.87 4.69
CA PRO A 28 11.16 17.45 5.88
C PRO A 28 9.82 16.79 5.56
N ARG A 29 9.32 16.93 4.34
CA ARG A 29 8.09 16.26 3.93
C ARG A 29 8.31 14.79 3.65
N VAL A 30 9.56 14.40 3.39
CA VAL A 30 9.87 13.02 3.02
C VAL A 30 10.26 12.24 4.26
N LYS A 31 9.35 11.44 4.76
CA LYS A 31 9.57 10.58 5.91
C LYS A 31 8.84 9.29 5.77
N ASN A 32 9.35 8.28 6.47
CA ASN A 32 8.70 6.96 6.53
C ASN A 32 8.50 6.35 5.15
N VAL A 33 9.48 6.55 4.28
CA VAL A 33 9.42 6.04 2.91
C VAL A 33 10.31 4.81 2.77
N THR A 34 9.77 3.79 2.13
CA THR A 34 10.53 2.60 1.78
C THR A 34 10.40 2.40 0.28
N VAL A 35 11.52 2.24 -0.40
CA VAL A 35 11.50 1.92 -1.82
C VAL A 35 11.29 0.41 -1.94
N THR A 36 10.19 0.00 -2.55
CA THR A 36 9.83 -1.40 -2.63
C THR A 36 10.39 -2.07 -3.87
N ARG A 37 10.34 -1.38 -4.99
CA ARG A 37 10.87 -1.92 -6.24
C ARG A 37 11.05 -0.83 -7.26
N ALA A 38 11.70 -1.15 -8.36
CA ALA A 38 11.83 -0.25 -9.49
C ALA A 38 11.61 -1.03 -10.78
N GLU A 39 11.02 -0.38 -11.76
CA GLU A 39 10.82 -0.96 -13.08
C GLU A 39 11.39 0.01 -14.10
N VAL A 40 12.09 -0.52 -15.08
CA VAL A 40 12.71 0.29 -16.13
C VAL A 40 12.12 -0.13 -17.46
N SER A 41 11.79 0.85 -18.31
CA SER A 41 11.24 0.55 -19.62
C SER A 41 12.29 -0.11 -20.53
N ALA A 42 11.81 -0.82 -21.55
CA ALA A 42 12.69 -1.57 -22.44
C ALA A 42 13.71 -0.69 -23.14
N ASP A 43 13.37 0.57 -23.40
CA ASP A 43 14.25 1.52 -24.06
C ASP A 43 15.17 2.26 -23.09
N LEU A 44 15.08 1.93 -21.79
CA LEU A 44 15.87 2.55 -20.73
C LEU A 44 15.64 4.07 -20.59
N GLN A 45 14.51 4.56 -21.06
CA GLN A 45 14.23 5.99 -20.98
C GLN A 45 13.36 6.37 -19.79
N HIS A 46 12.62 5.43 -19.24
CA HIS A 46 11.74 5.70 -18.12
C HIS A 46 11.94 4.67 -17.02
N ALA A 47 11.90 5.11 -15.79
CA ALA A 47 11.99 4.22 -14.64
C ALA A 47 10.89 4.60 -13.65
N LYS A 48 10.18 3.60 -13.16
CA LYS A 48 9.16 3.79 -12.12
C LYS A 48 9.73 3.28 -10.82
N VAL A 49 9.75 4.13 -9.82
CA VAL A 49 10.22 3.76 -8.49
C VAL A 49 9.01 3.67 -7.59
N TYR A 50 8.73 2.49 -7.12
CA TYR A 50 7.58 2.25 -6.25
C TYR A 50 7.99 2.44 -4.81
N VAL A 51 7.25 3.23 -4.09
CA VAL A 51 7.54 3.56 -2.69
C VAL A 51 6.35 3.26 -1.82
N SER A 52 6.62 2.79 -0.62
CA SER A 52 5.62 2.58 0.41
C SER A 52 5.82 3.68 1.45
N ILE A 53 4.77 4.33 1.85
CA ILE A 53 4.83 5.43 2.81
C ILE A 53 3.88 5.12 3.96
N MET A 54 4.42 5.17 5.17
CA MET A 54 3.62 4.96 6.36
C MET A 54 3.06 6.28 6.83
N GLY A 55 1.82 6.25 7.27
CA GLY A 55 1.16 7.44 7.78
C GLY A 55 -0.23 7.61 7.18
N SER A 56 -0.85 8.73 7.50
CA SER A 56 -2.19 9.05 6.98
C SER A 56 -2.12 9.36 5.49
N GLU A 57 -3.27 9.38 4.86
CA GLU A 57 -3.34 9.70 3.45
C GLU A 57 -2.77 11.08 3.15
N LYS A 58 -3.02 12.03 4.02
CA LYS A 58 -2.49 13.37 3.87
C LYS A 58 -0.97 13.38 3.97
N GLU A 59 -0.42 12.62 4.91
CA GLU A 59 1.02 12.50 5.06
C GLU A 59 1.64 11.84 3.84
N GLN A 60 0.97 10.82 3.30
CA GLN A 60 1.42 10.14 2.09
C GLN A 60 1.48 11.11 0.91
N GLN A 61 0.46 11.94 0.76
CA GLN A 61 0.43 12.92 -0.33
C GLN A 61 1.54 13.95 -0.19
N LEU A 62 1.78 14.44 1.01
CA LEU A 62 2.87 15.38 1.26
C LEU A 62 4.22 14.76 0.94
N THR A 63 4.41 13.52 1.36
CA THR A 63 5.66 12.81 1.09
C THR A 63 5.84 12.58 -0.40
N MET A 64 4.78 12.18 -1.10
CA MET A 64 4.85 11.99 -2.54
C MET A 64 5.18 13.30 -3.26
N HIS A 65 4.63 14.40 -2.81
CA HIS A 65 4.93 15.69 -3.38
C HIS A 65 6.42 16.02 -3.20
N GLY A 66 6.95 15.76 -2.02
CA GLY A 66 8.37 15.95 -1.75
C GLY A 66 9.25 15.06 -2.61
N LEU A 67 8.86 13.81 -2.81
CA LEU A 67 9.60 12.88 -3.64
C LEU A 67 9.62 13.34 -5.10
N ARG A 68 8.47 13.78 -5.60
CA ARG A 68 8.39 14.28 -6.97
C ARG A 68 9.25 15.51 -7.18
N SER A 69 9.31 16.38 -6.18
CA SER A 69 10.18 17.54 -6.25
C SER A 69 11.65 17.15 -6.25
N ALA A 70 11.99 16.04 -5.62
CA ALA A 70 13.36 15.56 -5.52
C ALA A 70 13.76 14.59 -6.62
N ALA A 71 12.85 14.30 -7.55
CA ALA A 71 13.10 13.31 -8.60
C ALA A 71 14.37 13.62 -9.41
N GLY A 72 14.58 14.89 -9.72
CA GLY A 72 15.78 15.30 -10.46
C GLY A 72 17.07 15.04 -9.68
N PHE A 73 17.03 15.25 -8.38
CA PHE A 73 18.18 15.00 -7.53
C PHE A 73 18.48 13.49 -7.48
N VAL A 74 17.47 12.68 -7.29
CA VAL A 74 17.64 11.22 -7.29
C VAL A 74 18.13 10.74 -8.65
N GLN A 75 17.60 11.32 -9.71
CA GLN A 75 18.00 10.97 -11.08
C GLN A 75 19.50 11.28 -11.30
N THR A 76 19.99 12.37 -10.77
CA THR A 76 21.40 12.71 -10.85
C THR A 76 22.25 11.67 -10.14
N LYS A 77 21.80 11.19 -8.99
CA LYS A 77 22.51 10.16 -8.26
C LYS A 77 22.51 8.82 -9.01
N VAL A 78 21.38 8.49 -9.63
CA VAL A 78 21.28 7.30 -10.47
C VAL A 78 22.25 7.40 -11.64
N ALA A 79 22.33 8.58 -12.26
CA ALA A 79 23.23 8.80 -13.37
C ALA A 79 24.69 8.50 -13.00
N GLY A 80 25.07 8.83 -11.77
CA GLY A 80 26.43 8.59 -11.30
C GLY A 80 26.75 7.11 -11.13
N ARG A 81 25.73 6.26 -11.01
CA ARG A 81 25.93 4.84 -10.83
C ARG A 81 25.74 4.05 -12.12
N LEU A 82 25.05 4.61 -13.10
CA LEU A 82 24.79 3.92 -14.34
C LEU A 82 25.90 4.21 -15.35
N THR A 83 26.26 3.17 -16.09
CA THR A 83 27.23 3.32 -17.17
C THR A 83 26.55 3.38 -18.52
N THR A 84 25.23 3.42 -18.52
CA THR A 84 24.46 3.46 -19.75
C THR A 84 24.48 4.85 -20.36
N ARG A 85 24.26 4.92 -21.66
CA ARG A 85 24.26 6.17 -22.39
C ARG A 85 23.14 7.10 -21.96
N PHE A 86 21.99 6.53 -21.62
CA PHE A 86 20.84 7.32 -21.22
C PHE A 86 20.52 7.06 -19.76
N VAL A 87 20.10 8.08 -19.06
CA VAL A 87 19.63 7.97 -17.69
C VAL A 87 18.11 7.97 -17.73
N PRO A 88 17.47 6.95 -17.19
CA PRO A 88 16.01 6.90 -17.21
C PRO A 88 15.40 8.07 -16.45
N HIS A 89 14.29 8.57 -16.96
CA HIS A 89 13.53 9.59 -16.26
C HIS A 89 12.76 8.90 -15.13
N LEU A 90 12.98 9.35 -13.90
CA LEU A 90 12.37 8.70 -12.74
C LEU A 90 10.98 9.24 -12.45
N THR A 91 10.09 8.33 -12.14
CA THR A 91 8.75 8.68 -11.67
C THR A 91 8.50 7.87 -10.40
N PHE A 92 8.07 8.56 -9.35
CA PHE A 92 7.74 7.88 -8.10
C PHE A 92 6.27 7.51 -8.10
N ILE A 93 5.98 6.28 -7.71
CA ILE A 93 4.63 5.75 -7.65
C ILE A 93 4.40 5.17 -6.26
N LEU A 94 3.28 5.52 -5.67
CA LEU A 94 2.93 4.99 -4.36
C LEU A 94 2.50 3.53 -4.53
N ASP A 95 3.22 2.65 -3.84
CA ASP A 95 2.91 1.22 -3.89
C ASP A 95 1.96 0.91 -2.74
N GLU A 96 0.71 0.70 -3.07
CA GLU A 96 -0.30 0.40 -2.09
C GLU A 96 -0.58 -1.08 -1.96
N GLY A 97 0.29 -1.90 -2.52
CA GLY A 97 0.08 -3.35 -2.53
C GLY A 97 -0.14 -3.96 -1.16
N VAL A 98 0.71 -3.61 -0.20
CA VAL A 98 0.58 -4.12 1.16
C VAL A 98 -0.70 -3.60 1.81
N LYS A 99 -0.99 -2.32 1.65
CA LYS A 99 -2.18 -1.71 2.19
C LYS A 99 -3.43 -2.32 1.59
N LYS A 100 -3.44 -2.50 0.28
CA LYS A 100 -4.57 -3.13 -0.40
C LYS A 100 -4.75 -4.57 0.01
N SER A 101 -3.66 -5.31 0.23
CA SER A 101 -3.73 -6.69 0.69
C SER A 101 -4.35 -6.78 2.07
N ILE A 102 -3.96 -5.89 2.97
CA ILE A 102 -4.52 -5.84 4.31
C ILE A 102 -6.01 -5.50 4.24
N GLU A 103 -6.37 -4.55 3.40
CA GLU A 103 -7.75 -4.12 3.24
C GLU A 103 -8.60 -5.24 2.65
N ILE A 104 -8.10 -5.92 1.63
CA ILE A 104 -8.79 -7.06 1.04
C ILE A 104 -8.96 -8.18 2.05
N SER A 105 -7.93 -8.48 2.83
CA SER A 105 -8.00 -9.51 3.88
C SER A 105 -9.04 -9.15 4.93
N ARG A 106 -9.13 -7.88 5.29
CA ARG A 106 -10.13 -7.41 6.23
C ARG A 106 -11.54 -7.57 5.66
N LEU A 107 -11.73 -7.21 4.41
CA LEU A 107 -13.03 -7.34 3.75
C LEU A 107 -13.44 -8.80 3.64
N ILE A 108 -12.51 -9.68 3.33
CA ILE A 108 -12.80 -11.11 3.26
C ILE A 108 -13.21 -11.62 4.64
N ARG A 109 -12.52 -11.20 5.68
CA ARG A 109 -12.85 -11.62 7.04
C ARG A 109 -14.23 -11.13 7.44
N GLU A 110 -14.53 -9.87 7.15
CA GLU A 110 -15.85 -9.31 7.44
C GLU A 110 -16.94 -10.03 6.69
N ALA A 111 -16.69 -10.39 5.44
CA ALA A 111 -17.66 -11.15 4.65
C ALA A 111 -17.88 -12.54 5.23
N GLN A 112 -16.83 -13.19 5.71
CA GLN A 112 -16.93 -14.49 6.34
C GLN A 112 -17.71 -14.39 7.66
N GLU A 113 -17.44 -13.39 8.45
CA GLU A 113 -18.14 -13.18 9.71
C GLU A 113 -19.62 -12.91 9.46
N GLN A 114 -19.93 -12.13 8.44
CA GLN A 114 -21.31 -11.87 8.07
C GLN A 114 -22.01 -13.14 7.61
N SER A 115 -21.31 -13.95 6.83
CA SER A 115 -21.85 -15.21 6.34
C SER A 115 -22.12 -16.17 7.49
N GLU A 116 -21.23 -16.22 8.47
CA GLU A 116 -21.40 -17.04 9.64
C GLU A 116 -22.54 -16.54 10.52
N ALA A 117 -22.65 -15.23 10.65
CA ALA A 117 -23.76 -14.63 11.39
C ALA A 117 -25.09 -14.92 10.72
N ASP A 118 -25.12 -14.84 9.40
CA ASP A 118 -26.33 -15.15 8.65
C ASP A 118 -26.70 -16.62 8.78
N ALA A 119 -25.72 -17.51 8.75
CA ALA A 119 -25.95 -18.93 8.94
C ALA A 119 -26.46 -19.22 10.34
N ALA A 120 -25.89 -18.58 11.33
CA ALA A 120 -26.31 -18.73 12.72
C ALA A 120 -27.72 -18.20 12.92
N ALA A 121 -28.02 -17.06 12.31
CA ALA A 121 -29.36 -16.48 12.39
C ALA A 121 -30.39 -17.37 11.70
N ARG A 122 -30.00 -17.98 10.59
CA ARG A 122 -30.89 -18.89 9.88
C ARG A 122 -31.13 -20.14 10.71
N ALA A 123 -30.10 -20.68 11.32
CA ALA A 123 -30.23 -21.84 12.19
C ALA A 123 -31.09 -21.53 13.41
N ALA A 124 -30.91 -20.35 13.98
CA ALA A 124 -31.71 -19.90 15.11
C ALA A 124 -33.17 -19.74 14.72
N ALA A 125 -33.43 -19.21 13.52
CA ALA A 125 -34.79 -19.06 13.03
C ALA A 125 -35.45 -20.39 12.81
N GLU A 126 -34.72 -21.38 12.33
CA GLU A 126 -35.24 -22.69 12.15
C GLU A 126 -35.51 -23.36 13.50
N GLY A 127 -34.63 -23.19 14.45
CA GLY A 127 -34.85 -23.66 15.78
C GLY A 127 -36.02 -22.97 16.45
N ALA A 128 -36.15 -21.68 16.23
CA ALA A 128 -37.23 -20.91 16.79
C ALA A 128 -38.57 -21.28 16.16
N ALA A 129 -38.59 -21.73 14.94
CA ALA A 129 -39.82 -22.19 14.32
C ALA A 129 -40.37 -23.38 15.08
N ALA A 130 -39.52 -24.18 15.67
CA ALA A 130 -39.96 -25.29 16.44
C ALA A 130 -40.30 -24.86 17.86
N ASP A 131 -39.82 -23.72 18.37
CA ASP A 131 -40.01 -23.36 19.70
C ASP A 131 -40.25 -21.91 19.78
N ALA A 132 -41.28 -21.54 19.26
CA ALA A 132 -41.50 -20.19 18.95
C ALA A 132 -41.42 -19.18 20.00
N HIS A 133 -41.72 -19.42 21.14
CA HIS A 133 -41.85 -18.35 22.06
C HIS A 133 -40.56 -17.85 22.59
N GLU A 134 -39.56 -18.47 22.21
CA GLU A 134 -38.42 -18.08 22.74
C GLU A 134 -37.80 -16.98 22.19
N THR A 135 -38.04 -16.61 21.19
CA THR A 135 -37.30 -15.64 20.58
C THR A 135 -37.47 -14.35 20.98
N ALA A 136 -38.18 -14.06 21.71
CA ALA A 136 -38.44 -12.76 21.91
C ALA A 136 -37.37 -11.91 22.31
N ASP A 137 -36.53 -12.22 22.77
CA ASP A 137 -35.77 -11.37 23.34
C ASP A 137 -34.54 -11.13 22.92
N ARG A 138 -34.18 -10.54 22.56
CA ARG A 138 -33.05 -10.30 22.21
C ARG A 138 -32.61 -9.18 22.12
N PRO A 139 -32.37 -8.69 22.45
CA PRO A 139 -32.13 -7.59 22.38
C PRO A 139 -31.07 -6.90 22.36
N ASP A 140 -30.79 -6.68 22.59
CA ASP A 140 -29.97 -6.02 22.85
C ASP A 140 -28.97 -5.77 22.39
N ALA A 141 -28.97 -6.24 22.34
CA ALA A 141 -27.91 -6.15 21.98
C ALA A 141 -27.49 -5.10 21.45
N ALA A 142 -28.08 -4.90 21.00
CA ALA A 142 -27.72 -4.01 20.30
C ALA A 142 -27.07 -3.01 20.81
N ASP A 143 -27.20 -2.82 21.40
CA ASP A 143 -26.77 -1.85 21.81
C ASP A 143 -25.61 -1.60 21.93
N GLY A 144 -25.36 -2.09 22.08
CA GLY A 144 -24.28 -1.82 22.24
C GLY A 144 -23.58 -0.89 21.78
N PRO A 145 -23.46 -0.86 21.29
CA PRO A 145 -22.63 -0.26 20.73
C PRO A 145 -22.43 0.91 20.72
N ALA A 146 -22.87 1.13 20.78
CA ALA A 146 -22.76 2.16 20.59
C ALA A 146 -21.87 2.93 20.91
N ASN A 147 -21.47 3.22 21.04
CA ASN A 147 -20.78 3.91 21.28
C ASN A 147 -20.08 4.66 21.08
N PRO A 148 -19.86 5.15 21.10
CA PRO A 148 -19.23 5.78 21.04
C PRO A 148 -18.58 6.63 21.09
N THR A 149 -18.27 6.96 21.14
CA THR A 149 -17.71 7.57 21.17
C THR A 149 -17.25 8.25 21.30
N GLY A 150 -17.35 8.36 21.29
CA GLY A 150 -16.91 9.15 21.30
C GLY A 150 -16.18 9.97 21.25
#